data_093c04a9b630cf7a052c5ba73bc8358c
#
_entry.id   093c04a9b630cf7a052c5ba73bc8358c
#
_cell.length_a   1.000
_cell.length_b   1.000
_cell.length_c   1.000
_cell.angle_alpha   90.00
_cell.angle_beta   90.00
_cell.angle_gamma   90.00
#
_symmetry.space_group_name_H-M   'P 1'
#
loop_
_entity.id
_entity.type
_entity.pdbx_description
1 polymer ?
#
loop_
_entity_poly.entity_id
_entity_poly.type
_entity_poly.pdbx_seq_one_letter_code
_entity_poly.pdbx_strand_id
1 'polypeptide(L)'
;MNRFLGSTIATLIAASLIPSMATADEAAVRKMMDGKVGKIERVVKSQIVGIWEISADGQVFYADDAGKYILFGSLIEGKSGKNLTNERLFSMLPLEAAVKQVRGNGKQTLVTFEDPNCGYCKKLAKDLQNVKNVTIYTFLYPVLGDDSVEKSKAIWCAADKAKAWNDWMLNGKPTPAAAEKCDLAGLEKSTETGQKMRINGTPAIFFGNGERAGGYIPLPEIEKRMAAVLATAGN
;
A
#
# COMPACT_ATOMS: atom_id res chain seq x y z
N MET A 1 -0.36 -80.97 -43.26
CA MET A 1 -0.24 -80.82 -41.78
C MET A 1 0.64 -79.62 -41.54
N ASN A 2 0.07 -78.36 -41.42
CA ASN A 2 0.82 -77.15 -41.17
C ASN A 2 0.37 -76.59 -39.83
N ARG A 3 1.28 -76.51 -38.87
CA ARG A 3 1.12 -75.89 -37.56
C ARG A 3 1.58 -74.42 -37.67
N PHE A 4 0.67 -73.49 -37.50
CA PHE A 4 0.98 -72.09 -37.33
C PHE A 4 1.29 -71.87 -35.84
N LEU A 5 2.48 -71.40 -35.51
CA LEU A 5 2.80 -70.83 -34.21
C LEU A 5 2.43 -69.37 -34.20
N GLY A 6 1.42 -69.01 -33.40
CA GLY A 6 1.10 -67.67 -33.13
C GLY A 6 2.05 -67.09 -32.05
N SER A 7 2.80 -66.06 -32.44
CA SER A 7 3.65 -65.28 -31.52
C SER A 7 2.84 -64.12 -30.93
N THR A 8 2.51 -64.17 -29.65
CA THR A 8 1.86 -63.07 -28.91
C THR A 8 2.93 -62.10 -28.44
N ILE A 9 2.96 -60.92 -29.06
CA ILE A 9 3.79 -59.79 -28.62
C ILE A 9 3.04 -59.09 -27.46
N ALA A 10 3.57 -59.24 -26.24
CA ALA A 10 3.11 -58.52 -25.07
C ALA A 10 3.71 -57.09 -25.09
N THR A 11 2.88 -56.10 -25.40
CA THR A 11 3.27 -54.68 -25.35
C THR A 11 3.24 -54.22 -23.89
N LEU A 12 4.41 -54.06 -23.29
CA LEU A 12 4.57 -53.41 -21.99
C LEU A 12 4.34 -51.89 -22.14
N ILE A 13 3.19 -51.41 -21.68
CA ILE A 13 2.92 -49.98 -21.51
C ILE A 13 3.64 -49.54 -20.23
N ALA A 14 4.80 -48.91 -20.38
CA ALA A 14 5.47 -48.23 -19.30
C ALA A 14 4.67 -46.95 -18.97
N ALA A 15 3.85 -46.98 -17.93
CA ALA A 15 3.21 -45.81 -17.37
C ALA A 15 4.29 -44.91 -16.74
N SER A 16 4.69 -43.87 -17.47
CA SER A 16 5.54 -42.81 -16.93
C SER A 16 4.78 -42.05 -15.85
N LEU A 17 5.10 -42.32 -14.59
CA LEU A 17 4.70 -41.51 -13.44
C LEU A 17 5.38 -40.15 -13.60
N ILE A 18 4.69 -39.19 -14.23
CA ILE A 18 5.06 -37.77 -14.18
C ILE A 18 4.74 -37.34 -12.75
N PRO A 19 5.73 -36.92 -11.94
CA PRO A 19 5.44 -36.40 -10.63
C PRO A 19 4.57 -35.14 -10.84
N SER A 20 3.32 -35.21 -10.40
CA SER A 20 2.45 -34.02 -10.27
C SER A 20 3.16 -33.11 -9.27
N MET A 21 3.76 -32.03 -9.73
CA MET A 21 4.20 -30.96 -8.84
C MET A 21 2.95 -30.40 -8.20
N ALA A 22 2.67 -30.84 -6.97
CA ALA A 22 1.63 -30.24 -6.15
C ALA A 22 2.01 -28.75 -5.97
N THR A 23 1.23 -27.85 -6.56
CA THR A 23 1.37 -26.42 -6.31
C THR A 23 1.07 -26.18 -4.85
N ALA A 24 1.95 -25.46 -4.15
CA ALA A 24 1.70 -25.08 -2.77
C ALA A 24 0.35 -24.36 -2.66
N ASP A 25 -0.34 -24.55 -1.55
CA ASP A 25 -1.51 -23.76 -1.20
C ASP A 25 -1.10 -22.57 -0.30
N GLU A 26 -2.03 -21.65 -0.07
CA GLU A 26 -1.80 -20.48 0.79
C GLU A 26 -1.30 -20.87 2.19
N ALA A 27 -1.90 -21.91 2.79
CA ALA A 27 -1.55 -22.34 4.13
C ALA A 27 -0.12 -22.89 4.22
N ALA A 28 0.30 -23.63 3.21
CA ALA A 28 1.66 -24.13 3.10
C ALA A 28 2.68 -23.00 2.96
N VAL A 29 2.42 -22.02 2.09
CA VAL A 29 3.30 -20.86 1.91
C VAL A 29 3.35 -20.02 3.19
N ARG A 30 2.22 -19.76 3.82
CA ARG A 30 2.15 -19.04 5.10
C ARG A 30 3.03 -19.71 6.17
N LYS A 31 2.91 -21.03 6.32
CA LYS A 31 3.73 -21.82 7.24
C LYS A 31 5.22 -21.77 6.90
N MET A 32 5.57 -21.85 5.62
CA MET A 32 6.97 -21.78 5.18
C MET A 32 7.60 -20.40 5.42
N MET A 33 6.80 -19.33 5.38
CA MET A 33 7.26 -17.95 5.54
C MET A 33 7.19 -17.46 6.98
N ASP A 34 6.54 -18.21 7.88
CA ASP A 34 6.42 -17.85 9.29
C ASP A 34 7.80 -17.64 9.93
N GLY A 35 7.94 -16.55 10.67
CA GLY A 35 9.20 -16.12 11.29
C GLY A 35 10.29 -15.62 10.33
N LYS A 36 10.06 -15.60 9.00
CA LYS A 36 11.05 -15.15 8.01
C LYS A 36 10.80 -13.71 7.51
N VAL A 37 9.55 -13.29 7.46
CA VAL A 37 9.15 -12.01 6.83
C VAL A 37 8.34 -11.09 7.78
N GLY A 38 8.32 -11.39 9.07
CA GLY A 38 7.52 -10.66 10.06
C GLY A 38 6.09 -11.20 10.15
N LYS A 39 5.16 -10.41 10.71
CA LYS A 39 3.77 -10.81 10.88
C LYS A 39 3.05 -10.83 9.54
N ILE A 40 2.71 -12.04 9.06
CA ILE A 40 2.05 -12.23 7.77
C ILE A 40 0.59 -11.80 7.87
N GLU A 41 0.20 -10.81 7.09
CA GLU A 41 -1.15 -10.28 6.98
C GLU A 41 -1.92 -10.97 5.83
N ARG A 42 -1.23 -11.20 4.71
CA ARG A 42 -1.84 -11.77 3.49
C ARG A 42 -0.84 -12.61 2.70
N VAL A 43 -1.34 -13.69 2.11
CA VAL A 43 -0.62 -14.53 1.13
C VAL A 43 -1.55 -14.76 -0.04
N VAL A 44 -1.13 -14.44 -1.26
CA VAL A 44 -1.91 -14.66 -2.48
C VAL A 44 -1.00 -15.06 -3.62
N LYS A 45 -1.53 -15.75 -4.63
CA LYS A 45 -0.80 -16.00 -5.87
C LYS A 45 -0.51 -14.68 -6.57
N SER A 46 0.72 -14.48 -7.01
CA SER A 46 1.06 -13.34 -7.86
C SER A 46 0.60 -13.58 -9.30
N GLN A 47 0.79 -12.60 -10.17
CA GLN A 47 0.54 -12.77 -11.61
C GLN A 47 1.61 -13.63 -12.31
N ILE A 48 2.69 -13.98 -11.63
CA ILE A 48 3.75 -14.86 -12.12
C ILE A 48 3.47 -16.27 -11.60
N VAL A 49 3.40 -17.24 -12.50
CA VAL A 49 3.20 -18.65 -12.14
C VAL A 49 4.33 -19.11 -11.24
N GLY A 50 4.00 -19.82 -10.17
CA GLY A 50 4.96 -20.33 -9.19
C GLY A 50 5.51 -19.29 -8.20
N ILE A 51 4.98 -18.06 -8.23
CA ILE A 51 5.38 -16.97 -7.30
C ILE A 51 4.17 -16.52 -6.48
N TRP A 52 4.38 -16.41 -5.19
CA TRP A 52 3.42 -15.89 -4.21
C TRP A 52 3.77 -14.46 -3.82
N GLU A 53 2.76 -13.65 -3.63
CA GLU A 53 2.83 -12.31 -3.03
C GLU A 53 2.45 -12.42 -1.56
N ILE A 54 3.31 -11.91 -0.68
CA ILE A 54 3.17 -11.99 0.77
C ILE A 54 3.22 -10.57 1.32
N SER A 55 2.14 -10.16 1.99
CA SER A 55 2.10 -8.91 2.72
C SER A 55 2.40 -9.18 4.19
N ALA A 56 3.43 -8.54 4.74
CA ALA A 56 3.84 -8.69 6.12
C ALA A 56 4.46 -7.37 6.63
N ASP A 57 4.03 -6.94 7.82
CA ASP A 57 4.48 -5.71 8.49
C ASP A 57 4.51 -4.47 7.56
N GLY A 58 3.44 -4.31 6.77
CA GLY A 58 3.28 -3.19 5.84
C GLY A 58 4.24 -3.20 4.64
N GLN A 59 4.91 -4.34 4.38
CA GLN A 59 5.76 -4.58 3.22
C GLN A 59 5.17 -5.68 2.34
N VAL A 60 5.63 -5.75 1.09
CA VAL A 60 5.29 -6.82 0.15
C VAL A 60 6.55 -7.55 -0.25
N PHE A 61 6.49 -8.86 -0.18
CA PHE A 61 7.54 -9.79 -0.56
C PHE A 61 7.00 -10.79 -1.57
N TYR A 62 7.90 -11.48 -2.24
CA TYR A 62 7.55 -12.55 -3.16
C TYR A 62 8.33 -13.81 -2.80
N ALA A 63 7.70 -14.98 -2.92
CA ALA A 63 8.35 -16.26 -2.68
C ALA A 63 7.94 -17.29 -3.75
N ASP A 64 8.82 -18.23 -4.05
CA ASP A 64 8.49 -19.35 -4.90
C ASP A 64 7.59 -20.38 -4.17
N ASP A 65 6.92 -21.26 -4.92
CA ASP A 65 6.05 -22.31 -4.39
C ASP A 65 6.73 -23.19 -3.33
N ALA A 66 8.03 -23.40 -3.45
CA ALA A 66 8.79 -24.22 -2.51
C ALA A 66 9.25 -23.44 -1.27
N GLY A 67 9.05 -22.13 -1.21
CA GLY A 67 9.55 -21.27 -0.13
C GLY A 67 11.08 -21.26 -0.01
N LYS A 68 11.77 -21.61 -1.09
CA LYS A 68 13.24 -21.68 -1.15
C LYS A 68 13.86 -20.30 -1.38
N TYR A 69 13.19 -19.46 -2.14
CA TYR A 69 13.64 -18.12 -2.46
C TYR A 69 12.63 -17.07 -1.99
N ILE A 70 13.13 -15.98 -1.42
CA ILE A 70 12.34 -14.79 -1.07
C ILE A 70 12.94 -13.63 -1.87
N LEU A 71 12.06 -12.90 -2.57
CA LEU A 71 12.41 -11.72 -3.35
C LEU A 71 11.92 -10.47 -2.62
N PHE A 72 12.82 -9.53 -2.40
CA PHE A 72 12.54 -8.19 -1.89
C PHE A 72 12.64 -7.21 -3.06
N GLY A 73 11.56 -6.50 -3.35
CA GLY A 73 11.57 -5.55 -4.47
C GLY A 73 10.19 -5.29 -5.05
N SER A 74 10.18 -4.69 -6.24
CA SER A 74 8.94 -4.34 -6.94
C SER A 74 8.69 -5.28 -8.11
N LEU A 75 7.45 -5.74 -8.22
CA LEU A 75 6.93 -6.43 -9.40
C LEU A 75 6.36 -5.36 -10.35
N ILE A 76 7.00 -5.25 -11.52
CA ILE A 76 6.60 -4.31 -12.57
C ILE A 76 6.00 -5.11 -13.74
N GLU A 77 4.81 -4.73 -14.17
CA GLU A 77 4.22 -5.28 -15.39
C GLU A 77 4.93 -4.69 -16.61
N GLY A 78 5.63 -5.53 -17.38
CA GLY A 78 6.53 -5.05 -18.44
C GLY A 78 5.83 -4.31 -19.58
N LYS A 79 4.56 -4.63 -19.87
CA LYS A 79 3.80 -3.99 -20.96
C LYS A 79 3.31 -2.58 -20.60
N SER A 80 2.75 -2.41 -19.42
CA SER A 80 2.15 -1.14 -18.98
C SER A 80 3.10 -0.28 -18.16
N GLY A 81 4.18 -0.86 -17.60
CA GLY A 81 5.04 -0.21 -16.62
C GLY A 81 4.42 -0.07 -15.23
N LYS A 82 3.27 -0.68 -14.97
CA LYS A 82 2.60 -0.64 -13.67
C LYS A 82 3.43 -1.30 -12.58
N ASN A 83 3.58 -0.62 -11.46
CA ASN A 83 4.20 -1.20 -10.26
C ASN A 83 3.13 -1.87 -9.39
N LEU A 84 2.98 -3.19 -9.56
CA LEU A 84 1.96 -3.99 -8.86
C LEU A 84 2.22 -4.05 -7.35
N THR A 85 3.49 -3.99 -6.93
CA THR A 85 3.87 -3.91 -5.52
C THR A 85 3.38 -2.61 -4.89
N ASN A 86 3.57 -1.48 -5.57
CA ASN A 86 3.09 -0.18 -5.08
C ASN A 86 1.55 -0.13 -5.03
N GLU A 87 0.87 -0.67 -6.05
CA GLU A 87 -0.60 -0.79 -6.05
C GLU A 87 -1.08 -1.63 -4.85
N ARG A 88 -0.38 -2.73 -4.54
CA ARG A 88 -0.69 -3.54 -3.35
C ARG A 88 -0.49 -2.76 -2.07
N LEU A 89 0.66 -2.13 -1.88
CA LEU A 89 0.96 -1.32 -0.69
C LEU A 89 -0.09 -0.21 -0.50
N PHE A 90 -0.46 0.47 -1.58
CA PHE A 90 -1.50 1.50 -1.54
C PHE A 90 -2.87 0.93 -1.14
N SER A 91 -3.25 -0.25 -1.67
CA SER A 91 -4.52 -0.91 -1.34
C SER A 91 -4.64 -1.37 0.11
N MET A 92 -3.52 -1.48 0.82
CA MET A 92 -3.46 -1.89 2.23
C MET A 92 -3.51 -0.71 3.21
N LEU A 93 -3.52 0.53 2.72
CA LEU A 93 -3.59 1.70 3.59
C LEU A 93 -4.92 1.72 4.37
N PRO A 94 -4.87 1.85 5.71
CA PRO A 94 -6.06 1.96 6.56
C PRO A 94 -6.64 3.39 6.45
N LEU A 95 -7.36 3.68 5.36
CA LEU A 95 -7.84 5.03 5.04
C LEU A 95 -8.76 5.62 6.12
N GLU A 96 -9.37 4.79 6.95
CA GLU A 96 -10.15 5.20 8.13
C GLU A 96 -9.29 5.88 9.22
N ALA A 97 -7.98 5.61 9.23
CA ALA A 97 -7.02 6.24 10.13
C ALA A 97 -6.47 7.59 9.61
N ALA A 98 -7.05 8.13 8.55
CA ALA A 98 -6.65 9.39 7.96
C ALA A 98 -7.73 10.47 8.08
N VAL A 99 -7.32 11.72 8.05
CA VAL A 99 -8.21 12.88 7.89
C VAL A 99 -8.64 12.94 6.42
N LYS A 100 -9.94 12.75 6.16
CA LYS A 100 -10.49 12.73 4.81
C LYS A 100 -11.01 14.10 4.40
N GLN A 101 -10.65 14.54 3.19
CA GLN A 101 -11.18 15.73 2.54
C GLN A 101 -11.62 15.38 1.11
N VAL A 102 -12.80 15.82 0.71
CA VAL A 102 -13.32 15.62 -0.65
C VAL A 102 -13.45 16.95 -1.35
N ARG A 103 -12.98 17.05 -2.58
CA ARG A 103 -13.08 18.23 -3.43
C ARG A 103 -13.68 17.87 -4.77
N GLY A 104 -14.69 18.62 -5.19
CA GLY A 104 -15.42 18.34 -6.42
C GLY A 104 -16.08 16.96 -6.35
N ASN A 105 -15.92 16.14 -7.40
CA ASN A 105 -16.52 14.80 -7.48
C ASN A 105 -15.73 13.72 -6.72
N GLY A 106 -14.54 14.05 -6.18
CA GLY A 106 -13.72 13.12 -5.39
C GLY A 106 -13.18 11.89 -6.11
N LYS A 107 -13.23 11.83 -7.45
CA LYS A 107 -12.90 10.61 -8.22
C LYS A 107 -11.45 10.15 -8.10
N GLN A 108 -10.51 11.08 -7.97
CA GLN A 108 -9.11 10.75 -7.81
C GLN A 108 -8.78 10.59 -6.32
N THR A 109 -7.81 9.76 -6.01
CA THR A 109 -7.35 9.58 -4.63
C THR A 109 -5.92 10.05 -4.50
N LEU A 110 -5.68 10.86 -3.48
CA LEU A 110 -4.36 11.27 -3.03
C LEU A 110 -4.23 10.91 -1.55
N VAL A 111 -3.13 10.29 -1.18
CA VAL A 111 -2.83 10.00 0.22
C VAL A 111 -1.56 10.74 0.62
N THR A 112 -1.58 11.39 1.77
CA THR A 112 -0.42 12.12 2.29
C THR A 112 -0.11 11.69 3.72
N PHE A 113 1.18 11.67 4.07
CA PHE A 113 1.64 11.57 5.46
C PHE A 113 2.28 12.89 5.83
N GLU A 114 1.71 13.56 6.82
CA GLU A 114 2.05 14.94 7.10
C GLU A 114 2.19 15.21 8.61
N ASP A 115 3.15 16.06 8.94
CA ASP A 115 3.34 16.56 10.30
C ASP A 115 2.79 17.98 10.42
N PRO A 116 2.01 18.33 11.46
CA PRO A 116 1.40 19.65 11.61
C PRO A 116 2.42 20.79 11.75
N ASN A 117 3.65 20.50 12.14
CA ASN A 117 4.71 21.52 12.26
C ASN A 117 5.64 21.58 11.04
N CYS A 118 5.49 20.67 10.09
CA CYS A 118 6.33 20.61 8.90
C CYS A 118 6.03 21.79 7.95
N GLY A 119 7.04 22.62 7.68
CA GLY A 119 6.90 23.75 6.75
C GLY A 119 6.56 23.36 5.32
N TYR A 120 7.11 22.24 4.82
CA TYR A 120 6.78 21.71 3.49
C TYR A 120 5.37 21.10 3.44
N CYS A 121 4.85 20.55 4.56
CA CYS A 121 3.47 20.11 4.66
C CYS A 121 2.51 21.30 4.59
N LYS A 122 2.84 22.43 5.25
CA LYS A 122 2.05 23.68 5.13
C LYS A 122 2.04 24.21 3.70
N LYS A 123 3.17 24.09 2.99
CA LYS A 123 3.25 24.46 1.57
C LYS A 123 2.38 23.53 0.71
N LEU A 124 2.47 22.22 0.93
CA LEU A 124 1.63 21.23 0.26
C LEU A 124 0.14 21.52 0.51
N ALA A 125 -0.26 21.74 1.76
CA ALA A 125 -1.64 22.05 2.11
C ALA A 125 -2.20 23.26 1.34
N LYS A 126 -1.38 24.29 1.11
CA LYS A 126 -1.75 25.46 0.29
C LYS A 126 -1.94 25.09 -1.18
N ASP A 127 -1.02 24.34 -1.76
CA ASP A 127 -1.08 23.89 -3.15
C ASP A 127 -2.30 23.02 -3.39
N LEU A 128 -2.58 22.10 -2.47
CA LEU A 128 -3.71 21.18 -2.55
C LEU A 128 -5.07 21.89 -2.52
N GLN A 129 -5.15 23.18 -2.08
CA GLN A 129 -6.40 23.93 -2.19
C GLN A 129 -6.86 24.10 -3.65
N ASN A 130 -5.93 24.07 -4.60
CA ASN A 130 -6.19 24.26 -6.03
C ASN A 130 -6.48 22.97 -6.77
N VAL A 131 -6.22 21.79 -6.18
CA VAL A 131 -6.51 20.49 -6.79
C VAL A 131 -8.02 20.22 -6.76
N LYS A 132 -8.58 19.80 -7.89
CA LYS A 132 -10.01 19.55 -8.06
C LYS A 132 -10.28 18.05 -8.26
N ASN A 133 -11.52 17.65 -7.98
CA ASN A 133 -12.01 16.28 -8.23
C ASN A 133 -11.21 15.19 -7.53
N VAL A 134 -10.79 15.45 -6.30
CA VAL A 134 -9.91 14.57 -5.51
C VAL A 134 -10.48 14.29 -4.13
N THR A 135 -10.30 13.06 -3.66
CA THR A 135 -10.38 12.69 -2.26
C THR A 135 -8.96 12.62 -1.70
N ILE A 136 -8.67 13.44 -0.70
CA ILE A 136 -7.39 13.50 -0.01
C ILE A 136 -7.53 12.80 1.33
N TYR A 137 -6.64 11.85 1.60
CA TYR A 137 -6.52 11.18 2.89
C TYR A 137 -5.18 11.59 3.52
N THR A 138 -5.22 12.43 4.54
CA THR A 138 -4.04 12.89 5.27
C THR A 138 -3.84 12.07 6.52
N PHE A 139 -2.82 11.22 6.53
CA PHE A 139 -2.34 10.55 7.73
C PHE A 139 -1.55 11.55 8.56
N LEU A 140 -1.99 11.79 9.79
CA LEU A 140 -1.23 12.60 10.74
C LEU A 140 -0.01 11.79 11.19
N TYR A 141 1.17 12.30 10.88
CA TYR A 141 2.44 11.61 11.11
C TYR A 141 3.40 12.53 11.88
N PRO A 142 3.20 12.66 13.22
CA PRO A 142 3.93 13.61 14.06
C PRO A 142 5.34 13.10 14.38
N VAL A 143 6.32 13.47 13.58
CA VAL A 143 7.73 13.04 13.69
C VAL A 143 8.69 14.17 14.08
N LEU A 144 8.18 15.40 14.23
CA LEU A 144 9.00 16.59 14.55
C LEU A 144 8.98 16.97 16.03
N GLY A 145 8.60 16.04 16.91
CA GLY A 145 8.66 16.21 18.37
C GLY A 145 7.29 16.33 19.03
N ASP A 146 7.33 16.55 20.35
CA ASP A 146 6.15 16.46 21.23
C ASP A 146 5.03 17.45 20.85
N ASP A 147 5.39 18.66 20.44
CA ASP A 147 4.41 19.66 20.00
C ASP A 147 3.64 19.20 18.75
N SER A 148 4.28 18.45 17.84
CA SER A 148 3.60 17.80 16.69
C SER A 148 2.62 16.73 17.15
N VAL A 149 2.99 15.95 18.17
CA VAL A 149 2.11 14.93 18.75
C VAL A 149 0.87 15.57 19.37
N GLU A 150 1.03 16.61 20.20
CA GLU A 150 -0.11 17.29 20.84
C GLU A 150 -1.04 17.96 19.82
N LYS A 151 -0.50 18.60 18.78
CA LYS A 151 -1.29 19.16 17.69
C LYS A 151 -2.06 18.08 16.92
N SER A 152 -1.40 16.96 16.64
CA SER A 152 -2.06 15.84 15.96
C SER A 152 -3.19 15.24 16.78
N LYS A 153 -3.01 15.10 18.09
CA LYS A 153 -4.09 14.69 19.01
C LYS A 153 -5.26 15.68 18.97
N ALA A 154 -4.97 16.98 19.08
CA ALA A 154 -6.00 18.03 19.04
C ALA A 154 -6.80 17.99 17.73
N ILE A 155 -6.12 17.88 16.58
CA ILE A 155 -6.74 17.77 15.26
C ILE A 155 -7.56 16.49 15.14
N TRP A 156 -6.99 15.34 15.57
CA TRP A 156 -7.67 14.05 15.51
C TRP A 156 -8.94 14.00 16.33
N CYS A 157 -8.94 14.65 17.49
CA CYS A 157 -10.06 14.70 18.42
C CYS A 157 -11.09 15.80 18.12
N ALA A 158 -10.83 16.64 17.11
CA ALA A 158 -11.78 17.65 16.70
C ALA A 158 -13.05 17.03 16.10
N ALA A 159 -14.20 17.62 16.34
CA ALA A 159 -15.48 17.19 15.76
C ALA A 159 -15.43 17.19 14.22
N ASP A 160 -14.75 18.16 13.62
CA ASP A 160 -14.43 18.23 12.20
C ASP A 160 -12.90 18.24 12.04
N LYS A 161 -12.33 17.05 11.86
CA LYS A 161 -10.89 16.85 11.70
C LYS A 161 -10.34 17.60 10.48
N ALA A 162 -11.09 17.59 9.38
CA ALA A 162 -10.67 18.22 8.13
C ALA A 162 -10.59 19.76 8.28
N LYS A 163 -11.57 20.34 8.95
CA LYS A 163 -11.56 21.76 9.26
C LYS A 163 -10.42 22.12 10.22
N ALA A 164 -10.22 21.33 11.29
CA ALA A 164 -9.15 21.56 12.26
C ALA A 164 -7.77 21.49 11.59
N TRP A 165 -7.54 20.50 10.73
CA TRP A 165 -6.33 20.39 9.93
C TRP A 165 -6.10 21.62 9.04
N ASN A 166 -7.11 22.03 8.27
CA ASN A 166 -7.01 23.19 7.40
C ASN A 166 -6.82 24.49 8.17
N ASP A 167 -7.53 24.70 9.27
CA ASP A 167 -7.38 25.88 10.14
C ASP A 167 -5.92 26.02 10.63
N TRP A 168 -5.30 24.91 11.03
CA TRP A 168 -3.91 24.92 11.45
C TRP A 168 -2.93 25.09 10.28
N MET A 169 -3.05 24.27 9.25
CA MET A 169 -2.05 24.23 8.18
C MET A 169 -2.06 25.48 7.29
N LEU A 170 -3.23 26.05 7.04
CA LEU A 170 -3.40 27.20 6.15
C LEU A 170 -3.31 28.53 6.89
N ASN A 171 -3.86 28.61 8.11
CA ASN A 171 -4.11 29.85 8.82
C ASN A 171 -3.34 29.95 10.14
N GLY A 172 -2.65 28.88 10.57
CA GLY A 172 -1.98 28.85 11.88
C GLY A 172 -2.95 28.94 13.07
N LYS A 173 -4.25 28.69 12.85
CA LYS A 173 -5.26 28.76 13.90
C LYS A 173 -5.20 27.48 14.73
N PRO A 174 -4.90 27.57 16.04
CA PRO A 174 -4.77 26.40 16.89
C PRO A 174 -6.12 25.71 17.09
N THR A 175 -6.07 24.39 17.14
CA THR A 175 -7.20 23.55 17.58
C THR A 175 -7.18 23.48 19.10
N PRO A 176 -8.33 23.53 19.78
CA PRO A 176 -8.40 23.28 21.22
C PRO A 176 -7.75 21.94 21.57
N ALA A 177 -7.19 21.84 22.78
CA ALA A 177 -6.59 20.61 23.27
C ALA A 177 -7.56 19.43 23.14
N ALA A 178 -7.02 18.23 22.91
CA ALA A 178 -7.81 17.02 22.82
C ALA A 178 -8.59 16.78 24.12
N ALA A 179 -9.84 16.33 23.99
CA ALA A 179 -10.63 15.93 25.14
C ALA A 179 -10.03 14.67 25.78
N GLU A 180 -10.06 14.57 27.13
CA GLU A 180 -9.51 13.43 27.88
C GLU A 180 -10.06 12.04 27.43
N LYS A 181 -11.29 12.00 26.94
CA LYS A 181 -11.96 10.77 26.50
C LYS A 181 -11.91 10.55 24.98
N CYS A 182 -11.00 11.22 24.27
CA CYS A 182 -10.87 11.04 22.84
C CYS A 182 -10.20 9.69 22.54
N ASP A 183 -10.78 8.93 21.63
CA ASP A 183 -10.18 7.70 21.10
C ASP A 183 -9.05 8.05 20.11
N LEU A 184 -7.82 7.72 20.48
CA LEU A 184 -6.60 7.97 19.71
C LEU A 184 -6.19 6.78 18.84
N ALA A 185 -6.90 5.65 18.85
CA ALA A 185 -6.52 4.44 18.11
C ALA A 185 -6.27 4.70 16.62
N GLY A 186 -7.06 5.56 15.99
CA GLY A 186 -6.83 5.94 14.60
C GLY A 186 -5.57 6.78 14.38
N LEU A 187 -5.21 7.66 15.31
CA LEU A 187 -3.96 8.43 15.23
C LEU A 187 -2.74 7.51 15.44
N GLU A 188 -2.83 6.59 16.39
CA GLU A 188 -1.80 5.57 16.62
C GLU A 188 -1.62 4.71 15.37
N LYS A 189 -2.73 4.25 14.76
CA LYS A 189 -2.71 3.51 13.50
C LYS A 189 -2.11 4.32 12.35
N SER A 190 -2.38 5.62 12.27
CA SER A 190 -1.77 6.53 11.30
C SER A 190 -0.24 6.53 11.44
N THR A 191 0.25 6.71 12.67
CA THR A 191 1.69 6.73 12.97
C THR A 191 2.35 5.37 12.69
N GLU A 192 1.74 4.28 13.14
CA GLU A 192 2.21 2.90 12.87
C GLU A 192 2.30 2.63 11.37
N THR A 193 1.29 3.07 10.60
CA THR A 193 1.29 2.89 9.14
C THR A 193 2.45 3.62 8.49
N GLY A 194 2.74 4.85 8.88
CA GLY A 194 3.90 5.60 8.38
C GLY A 194 5.23 4.92 8.67
N GLN A 195 5.38 4.36 9.86
CA GLN A 195 6.57 3.60 10.25
C GLN A 195 6.72 2.31 9.43
N LYS A 196 5.66 1.51 9.30
CA LYS A 196 5.64 0.28 8.48
C LYS A 196 5.95 0.54 7.03
N MET A 197 5.45 1.64 6.47
CA MET A 197 5.75 2.07 5.10
C MET A 197 7.13 2.74 4.96
N ARG A 198 7.93 2.77 6.03
CA ARG A 198 9.27 3.36 6.04
C ARG A 198 9.28 4.80 5.52
N ILE A 199 8.34 5.60 6.04
CA ILE A 199 8.29 7.03 5.73
C ILE A 199 9.29 7.75 6.63
N ASN A 200 10.36 8.25 6.02
CA ASN A 200 11.48 8.86 6.75
C ASN A 200 11.43 10.40 6.79
N GLY A 201 10.35 11.00 6.26
CA GLY A 201 10.17 12.45 6.25
C GLY A 201 8.80 12.85 5.73
N THR A 202 8.41 14.08 6.04
CA THR A 202 7.12 14.67 5.66
C THR A 202 7.31 15.89 4.77
N PRO A 203 6.37 16.11 3.82
CA PRO A 203 5.28 15.22 3.45
C PRO A 203 5.77 13.99 2.68
N ALA A 204 5.03 12.88 2.75
CA ALA A 204 5.12 11.82 1.74
C ALA A 204 3.77 11.75 1.02
N ILE A 205 3.80 11.66 -0.31
CA ILE A 205 2.60 11.76 -1.15
C ILE A 205 2.46 10.47 -1.94
N PHE A 206 1.27 9.85 -1.91
CA PHE A 206 0.94 8.66 -2.68
C PHE A 206 -0.20 8.95 -3.63
N PHE A 207 -0.06 8.55 -4.87
CA PHE A 207 -1.06 8.65 -5.92
C PHE A 207 -1.89 7.38 -6.01
N GLY A 208 -3.06 7.41 -6.66
CA GLY A 208 -4.00 6.29 -6.71
C GLY A 208 -3.47 5.01 -7.37
N ASN A 209 -2.35 5.07 -8.09
CA ASN A 209 -1.62 3.91 -8.63
C ASN A 209 -0.51 3.41 -7.68
N GLY A 210 -0.44 3.93 -6.44
CA GLY A 210 0.58 3.59 -5.47
C GLY A 210 1.94 4.25 -5.69
N GLU A 211 2.12 5.07 -6.72
CA GLU A 211 3.34 5.84 -6.92
C GLU A 211 3.57 6.80 -5.75
N ARG A 212 4.82 6.91 -5.28
CA ARG A 212 5.20 7.73 -4.12
C ARG A 212 6.13 8.86 -4.52
N ALA A 213 5.86 10.05 -3.96
CA ALA A 213 6.83 11.12 -3.84
C ALA A 213 7.27 11.25 -2.37
N GLY A 214 8.55 11.09 -2.10
CA GLY A 214 9.13 11.09 -0.75
C GLY A 214 9.48 12.51 -0.26
N GLY A 215 8.64 13.50 -0.55
CA GLY A 215 8.80 14.87 -0.14
C GLY A 215 7.79 15.76 -0.85
N TYR A 216 7.88 17.07 -0.58
CA TYR A 216 7.08 18.06 -1.29
C TYR A 216 7.44 18.08 -2.78
N ILE A 217 6.41 18.08 -3.62
CA ILE A 217 6.50 18.37 -5.06
C ILE A 217 5.50 19.49 -5.40
N PRO A 218 5.81 20.36 -6.38
CA PRO A 218 4.95 21.50 -6.70
C PRO A 218 3.65 21.06 -7.38
N LEU A 219 2.61 21.88 -7.28
CA LEU A 219 1.27 21.62 -7.81
C LEU A 219 1.25 21.11 -9.27
N PRO A 220 1.99 21.67 -10.24
CA PRO A 220 1.96 21.14 -11.61
C PRO A 220 2.45 19.71 -11.73
N GLU A 221 3.40 19.28 -10.89
CA GLU A 221 3.88 17.89 -10.87
C GLU A 221 2.85 16.97 -10.19
N ILE A 222 2.14 17.44 -9.15
CA ILE A 222 1.01 16.71 -8.54
C ILE A 222 -0.06 16.45 -9.60
N GLU A 223 -0.51 17.50 -10.30
CA GLU A 223 -1.55 17.40 -11.33
C GLU A 223 -1.14 16.49 -12.49
N LYS A 224 0.11 16.57 -12.94
CA LYS A 224 0.67 15.69 -13.98
C LYS A 224 0.59 14.22 -13.57
N ARG A 225 1.02 13.87 -12.34
CA ARG A 225 0.97 12.48 -11.86
C ARG A 225 -0.45 11.99 -11.63
N MET A 226 -1.33 12.84 -11.13
CA MET A 226 -2.74 12.53 -11.00
C MET A 226 -3.39 12.25 -12.36
N ALA A 227 -3.05 13.03 -13.41
CA ALA A 227 -3.53 12.79 -14.75
C ALA A 227 -3.02 11.46 -15.33
N ALA A 228 -1.77 11.11 -15.07
CA ALA A 228 -1.19 9.82 -15.48
C ALA A 228 -1.92 8.63 -14.86
N VAL A 229 -2.34 8.73 -13.59
CA VAL A 229 -3.15 7.69 -12.91
C VAL A 229 -4.48 7.48 -13.62
N LEU A 230 -5.17 8.54 -14.06
CA LEU A 230 -6.43 8.42 -14.80
C LEU A 230 -6.24 7.76 -16.17
N ALA A 231 -5.16 8.09 -16.87
CA ALA A 231 -4.87 7.51 -18.18
C ALA A 231 -4.61 5.99 -18.11
N THR A 232 -3.99 5.51 -17.03
CA THR A 232 -3.71 4.07 -16.84
C THR A 232 -4.91 3.27 -16.30
N ALA A 233 -5.90 3.93 -15.68
CA ALA A 233 -7.11 3.29 -15.17
C ALA A 233 -8.20 3.08 -16.26
N GLY A 234 -8.07 3.74 -17.41
CA GLY A 234 -9.03 3.68 -18.53
C GLY A 234 -8.65 2.67 -19.63
N ASN A 235 -7.53 1.98 -19.51
CA ASN A 235 -7.07 0.92 -20.40
C ASN A 235 -7.15 -0.44 -19.70
#